data_e6a5619de078d4990d715142abc317c8
#
_entry.id   e6a5619de078d4990d715142abc317c8
#
_cell.length_a   1.000
_cell.length_b   1.000
_cell.length_c   1.000
_cell.angle_alpha   90.00
_cell.angle_beta   90.00
_cell.angle_gamma   90.00
#
_symmetry.space_group_name_H-M   'P 1'
#
loop_
_entity.id
_entity.type
_entity.pdbx_description
1 polymer ?
#
loop_
_entity_poly.entity_id
_entity_poly.type
_entity_poly.pdbx_seq_one_letter_code
_entity_poly.pdbx_strand_id
1 'polypeptide(L)'
;MKLNKLFTLLTIFVALTTIFTSCDEEDTYSDRRKRERKQIQAFLKNGTTVYDADSTQMILHVPGDIKVISEEEFYANDSTTNVEENEYVLFRNSGVYMQIVRKGPGKKIQDGESVTVLNRFIEFNIAADSVSCTNKIMAYETMEDRMTVINTSGTFTASFSSGVLCSIYQSKSVPSGWLVPLSYINIGRQDSSENEIALVRLIVPSTQGQSDANNLVYACFYEISYQRGR
;
A
#
# COMPACT_ATOMS: atom_id res chain seq x y z
N MET A 1 -54.48 -9.59 -45.08
CA MET A 1 -54.60 -9.23 -43.64
C MET A 1 -53.63 -9.95 -42.69
N LYS A 2 -53.07 -11.09 -43.03
CA LYS A 2 -52.13 -11.85 -42.18
C LYS A 2 -50.67 -11.36 -42.30
N LEU A 3 -50.26 -10.87 -43.48
CA LEU A 3 -48.86 -10.42 -43.72
C LEU A 3 -48.51 -9.13 -42.99
N ASN A 4 -49.44 -8.17 -42.89
CA ASN A 4 -49.22 -6.90 -42.20
C ASN A 4 -49.10 -7.07 -40.68
N LYS A 5 -49.82 -8.06 -40.09
CA LYS A 5 -49.69 -8.38 -38.66
C LYS A 5 -48.34 -9.02 -38.33
N LEU A 6 -47.80 -9.83 -39.25
CA LEU A 6 -46.48 -10.45 -39.06
C LEU A 6 -45.37 -9.40 -39.15
N PHE A 7 -45.50 -8.43 -40.07
CA PHE A 7 -44.53 -7.31 -40.18
C PHE A 7 -44.57 -6.40 -38.95
N THR A 8 -45.77 -6.09 -38.43
CA THR A 8 -45.91 -5.29 -37.19
C THR A 8 -45.38 -6.01 -35.98
N LEU A 9 -45.52 -7.33 -35.86
CA LEU A 9 -44.96 -8.14 -34.77
C LEU A 9 -43.43 -8.19 -34.86
N LEU A 10 -42.87 -8.30 -36.07
CA LEU A 10 -41.41 -8.31 -36.27
C LEU A 10 -40.78 -6.97 -35.97
N THR A 11 -41.41 -5.85 -36.28
CA THR A 11 -40.94 -4.50 -35.97
C THR A 11 -41.00 -4.22 -34.47
N ILE A 12 -42.01 -4.72 -33.72
CA ILE A 12 -42.11 -4.60 -32.28
C ILE A 12 -41.02 -5.45 -31.60
N PHE A 13 -40.72 -6.64 -32.14
CA PHE A 13 -39.68 -7.52 -31.59
C PHE A 13 -38.26 -6.92 -31.76
N VAL A 14 -37.98 -6.31 -32.93
CA VAL A 14 -36.72 -5.61 -33.19
C VAL A 14 -36.60 -4.34 -32.34
N ALA A 15 -37.70 -3.61 -32.09
CA ALA A 15 -37.68 -2.45 -31.19
C ALA A 15 -37.48 -2.82 -29.70
N LEU A 16 -37.95 -4.02 -29.26
CA LEU A 16 -37.72 -4.48 -27.89
C LEU A 16 -36.30 -4.98 -27.66
N THR A 17 -35.57 -5.45 -28.68
CA THR A 17 -34.20 -5.94 -28.53
C THR A 17 -33.17 -4.80 -28.45
N THR A 18 -33.51 -3.58 -28.85
CA THR A 18 -32.62 -2.41 -28.76
C THR A 18 -32.64 -1.72 -27.40
N ILE A 19 -33.51 -2.11 -26.46
CA ILE A 19 -33.61 -1.50 -25.13
C ILE A 19 -32.66 -2.17 -24.12
N PHE A 20 -32.01 -3.28 -24.48
CA PHE A 20 -31.02 -3.97 -23.64
C PHE A 20 -29.57 -3.71 -24.04
N THR A 21 -29.25 -2.61 -24.72
CA THR A 21 -27.91 -2.06 -24.61
C THR A 21 -27.83 -1.41 -23.25
N SER A 22 -27.60 -2.24 -22.23
CA SER A 22 -27.03 -1.80 -20.98
C SER A 22 -25.83 -0.94 -21.33
N CYS A 23 -25.91 0.37 -21.12
CA CYS A 23 -24.71 1.14 -20.91
C CYS A 23 -24.01 0.46 -19.76
N ASP A 24 -22.92 -0.25 -20.00
CA ASP A 24 -21.90 -0.44 -19.00
C ASP A 24 -21.50 0.98 -18.62
N GLU A 25 -22.04 1.49 -17.51
CA GLU A 25 -21.58 2.73 -16.93
C GLU A 25 -20.11 2.47 -16.62
N GLU A 26 -19.22 3.02 -17.47
CA GLU A 26 -17.80 2.95 -17.20
C GLU A 26 -17.58 3.51 -15.78
N ASP A 27 -17.03 2.68 -14.91
CA ASP A 27 -16.68 3.04 -13.55
C ASP A 27 -15.92 4.37 -13.53
N THR A 28 -16.54 5.42 -13.05
CA THR A 28 -15.88 6.72 -12.94
C THR A 28 -14.73 6.65 -11.94
N TYR A 29 -13.77 7.55 -12.06
CA TYR A 29 -12.72 7.69 -11.07
C TYR A 29 -13.29 7.85 -9.64
N SER A 30 -14.38 8.61 -9.49
CA SER A 30 -15.07 8.78 -8.21
C SER A 30 -15.60 7.46 -7.64
N ASP A 31 -16.15 6.59 -8.49
CA ASP A 31 -16.70 5.31 -8.04
C ASP A 31 -15.60 4.34 -7.66
N ARG A 32 -14.51 4.32 -8.42
CA ARG A 32 -13.28 3.57 -8.04
C ARG A 32 -12.73 4.03 -6.70
N ARG A 33 -12.67 5.36 -6.43
CA ARG A 33 -12.24 5.91 -5.15
C ARG A 33 -13.20 5.56 -3.99
N LYS A 34 -14.51 5.51 -4.23
CA LYS A 34 -15.49 5.04 -3.24
C LYS A 34 -15.29 3.56 -2.92
N ARG A 35 -15.03 2.73 -3.95
CA ARG A 35 -14.74 1.30 -3.80
C ARG A 35 -13.47 1.09 -2.98
N GLU A 36 -12.39 1.77 -3.33
CA GLU A 36 -11.13 1.72 -2.58
C GLU A 36 -11.32 2.03 -1.09
N ARG A 37 -12.05 3.11 -0.75
CA ARG A 37 -12.35 3.43 0.66
C ARG A 37 -13.11 2.30 1.37
N LYS A 38 -14.08 1.68 0.71
CA LYS A 38 -14.82 0.53 1.30
C LYS A 38 -13.89 -0.67 1.51
N GLN A 39 -12.97 -0.93 0.58
CA GLN A 39 -11.98 -2.00 0.69
C GLN A 39 -11.01 -1.75 1.83
N ILE A 40 -10.52 -0.53 2.00
CA ILE A 40 -9.70 -0.14 3.16
C ILE A 40 -10.47 -0.37 4.46
N GLN A 41 -11.75 0.05 4.56
CA GLN A 41 -12.56 -0.16 5.75
C GLN A 41 -12.79 -1.66 6.05
N ALA A 42 -13.00 -2.47 5.02
CA ALA A 42 -13.10 -3.91 5.17
C ALA A 42 -11.78 -4.53 5.65
N PHE A 43 -10.65 -4.08 5.12
CA PHE A 43 -9.31 -4.53 5.52
C PHE A 43 -9.00 -4.14 6.97
N LEU A 44 -9.33 -2.91 7.40
CA LEU A 44 -9.18 -2.47 8.78
C LEU A 44 -9.95 -3.38 9.76
N LYS A 45 -11.13 -3.85 9.35
CA LYS A 45 -11.96 -4.73 10.18
C LYS A 45 -11.50 -6.18 10.16
N ASN A 46 -11.17 -6.72 9.00
CA ASN A 46 -10.98 -8.16 8.82
C ASN A 46 -9.52 -8.60 8.86
N GLY A 47 -8.57 -7.67 8.56
CA GLY A 47 -7.17 -8.04 8.33
C GLY A 47 -7.01 -8.96 7.13
N THR A 48 -5.92 -9.72 7.09
CA THR A 48 -5.68 -10.78 6.10
C THR A 48 -4.66 -11.80 6.59
N THR A 49 -4.69 -13.01 6.02
CA THR A 49 -3.64 -14.02 6.19
C THR A 49 -3.34 -14.64 4.84
N VAL A 50 -2.07 -14.57 4.42
CA VAL A 50 -1.61 -15.10 3.14
C VAL A 50 -0.58 -16.19 3.38
N TYR A 51 -0.77 -17.32 2.72
CA TYR A 51 0.17 -18.44 2.71
C TYR A 51 0.89 -18.52 1.35
N ASP A 52 2.00 -19.26 1.30
CA ASP A 52 2.66 -19.62 0.06
C ASP A 52 1.77 -20.51 -0.85
N ALA A 53 2.23 -20.77 -2.07
CA ALA A 53 1.46 -21.54 -3.05
C ALA A 53 1.11 -22.96 -2.58
N ASP A 54 1.94 -23.55 -1.72
CA ASP A 54 1.75 -24.87 -1.16
C ASP A 54 0.98 -24.86 0.16
N SER A 55 0.58 -23.68 0.63
CA SER A 55 -0.11 -23.43 1.92
C SER A 55 0.67 -23.96 3.14
N THR A 56 2.00 -24.05 3.01
CA THR A 56 2.90 -24.58 4.05
C THR A 56 3.51 -23.51 4.92
N GLN A 57 3.73 -22.30 4.35
CA GLN A 57 4.34 -21.18 5.06
C GLN A 57 3.45 -19.94 4.99
N MET A 58 3.20 -19.35 6.15
CA MET A 58 2.52 -18.05 6.24
C MET A 58 3.47 -16.94 5.78
N ILE A 59 3.08 -16.23 4.72
CA ILE A 59 3.86 -15.12 4.13
C ILE A 59 3.53 -13.81 4.83
N LEU A 60 2.24 -13.59 5.11
CA LEU A 60 1.73 -12.35 5.70
C LEU A 60 0.58 -12.66 6.65
N HIS A 61 0.60 -12.03 7.81
CA HIS A 61 -0.54 -12.00 8.72
C HIS A 61 -0.74 -10.58 9.25
N VAL A 62 -1.93 -10.04 9.01
CA VAL A 62 -2.38 -8.75 9.53
C VAL A 62 -3.66 -9.01 10.33
N PRO A 63 -3.64 -8.85 11.66
CA PRO A 63 -4.84 -9.01 12.46
C PRO A 63 -5.94 -8.02 12.03
N GLY A 64 -7.20 -8.45 12.11
CA GLY A 64 -8.35 -7.57 11.94
C GLY A 64 -8.59 -6.67 13.16
N ASP A 65 -9.74 -5.95 13.13
CA ASP A 65 -10.14 -5.01 14.17
C ASP A 65 -9.01 -3.99 14.48
N ILE A 66 -8.42 -3.43 13.40
CA ILE A 66 -7.36 -2.43 13.50
C ILE A 66 -7.90 -1.20 14.23
N LYS A 67 -7.24 -0.83 15.34
CA LYS A 67 -7.55 0.37 16.10
C LYS A 67 -6.91 1.58 15.43
N VAL A 68 -7.75 2.46 14.90
CA VAL A 68 -7.28 3.69 14.26
C VAL A 68 -7.25 4.83 15.28
N ILE A 69 -6.08 5.45 15.46
CA ILE A 69 -5.89 6.63 16.32
C ILE A 69 -5.71 7.89 15.48
N SER A 70 -5.98 9.03 16.07
CA SER A 70 -5.76 10.35 15.46
C SER A 70 -4.27 10.75 15.48
N GLU A 71 -3.92 11.76 14.67
CA GLU A 71 -2.57 12.34 14.71
C GLU A 71 -2.27 12.98 16.07
N GLU A 72 -3.28 13.58 16.71
CA GLU A 72 -3.16 14.20 18.05
C GLU A 72 -2.80 13.15 19.10
N GLU A 73 -3.49 12.00 19.10
CA GLU A 73 -3.19 10.88 20.00
C GLU A 73 -1.79 10.31 19.74
N PHE A 74 -1.43 10.14 18.46
CA PHE A 74 -0.11 9.67 18.07
C PHE A 74 1.00 10.59 18.58
N TYR A 75 0.86 11.91 18.43
CA TYR A 75 1.84 12.87 18.92
C TYR A 75 1.88 12.91 20.46
N ALA A 76 0.74 12.77 21.12
CA ALA A 76 0.68 12.69 22.59
C ALA A 76 1.38 11.41 23.13
N ASN A 77 1.43 10.35 22.33
CA ASN A 77 2.09 9.08 22.64
C ASN A 77 3.53 9.01 22.08
N ASP A 78 4.26 10.11 22.10
CA ASP A 78 5.67 10.16 21.70
C ASP A 78 5.93 9.69 20.24
N SER A 79 4.95 9.90 19.38
CA SER A 79 4.94 9.43 17.99
C SER A 79 5.24 7.92 17.92
N THR A 80 4.49 7.14 18.69
CA THR A 80 4.50 5.67 18.67
C THR A 80 3.09 5.12 18.50
N THR A 81 2.99 3.85 18.14
CA THR A 81 1.74 3.09 18.09
C THR A 81 1.85 1.86 18.96
N ASN A 82 0.75 1.42 19.56
CA ASN A 82 0.70 0.20 20.35
C ASN A 82 0.47 -1.01 19.45
N VAL A 83 1.49 -1.84 19.26
CA VAL A 83 1.43 -3.04 18.41
C VAL A 83 0.53 -4.11 19.01
N GLU A 84 0.50 -4.25 20.35
CA GLU A 84 -0.32 -5.25 21.04
C GLU A 84 -1.83 -4.95 20.90
N GLU A 85 -2.18 -3.65 20.81
CA GLU A 85 -3.55 -3.20 20.55
C GLU A 85 -3.89 -3.09 19.06
N ASN A 86 -2.99 -3.54 18.17
CA ASN A 86 -3.14 -3.43 16.72
C ASN A 86 -3.43 -1.99 16.26
N GLU A 87 -2.72 -1.01 16.83
CA GLU A 87 -2.97 0.42 16.68
C GLU A 87 -2.27 1.01 15.47
N TYR A 88 -3.01 1.78 14.65
CA TYR A 88 -2.52 2.50 13.48
C TYR A 88 -2.93 3.97 13.57
N VAL A 89 -2.00 4.89 13.33
CA VAL A 89 -2.33 6.31 13.16
C VAL A 89 -2.80 6.57 11.73
N LEU A 90 -3.87 7.36 11.58
CA LEU A 90 -4.31 7.88 10.28
C LEU A 90 -3.79 9.29 10.06
N PHE A 91 -2.92 9.47 9.07
CA PHE A 91 -2.49 10.77 8.56
C PHE A 91 -3.52 11.31 7.57
N ARG A 92 -4.36 12.24 8.02
CA ARG A 92 -5.53 12.72 7.24
C ARG A 92 -5.16 13.36 5.92
N ASN A 93 -4.05 14.07 5.86
CA ASN A 93 -3.59 14.76 4.65
C ASN A 93 -3.22 13.81 3.50
N SER A 94 -2.60 12.68 3.83
CA SER A 94 -2.20 11.64 2.85
C SER A 94 -3.21 10.50 2.74
N GLY A 95 -3.99 10.26 3.79
CA GLY A 95 -4.86 9.09 3.91
C GLY A 95 -4.10 7.80 4.26
N VAL A 96 -2.80 7.90 4.58
CA VAL A 96 -1.97 6.75 4.96
C VAL A 96 -2.25 6.37 6.40
N TYR A 97 -2.42 5.06 6.65
CA TYR A 97 -2.42 4.50 8.00
C TYR A 97 -1.06 3.89 8.28
N MET A 98 -0.52 4.10 9.47
CA MET A 98 0.80 3.62 9.86
C MET A 98 0.79 2.99 11.24
N GLN A 99 1.40 1.81 11.36
CA GLN A 99 1.81 1.20 12.63
C GLN A 99 3.35 1.16 12.66
N ILE A 100 3.94 1.71 13.70
CA ILE A 100 5.38 1.57 13.96
C ILE A 100 5.59 0.31 14.80
N VAL A 101 6.05 -0.77 14.15
CA VAL A 101 6.36 -2.03 14.83
C VAL A 101 7.67 -1.89 15.60
N ARG A 102 8.68 -1.24 15.00
CA ARG A 102 9.97 -0.90 15.60
C ARG A 102 10.46 0.44 15.08
N LYS A 103 10.87 1.33 15.98
CA LYS A 103 11.44 2.65 15.58
C LYS A 103 12.82 2.55 14.92
N GLY A 104 13.55 1.45 15.15
CA GLY A 104 14.89 1.24 14.64
C GLY A 104 15.99 1.95 15.44
N PRO A 105 17.25 1.50 15.24
CA PRO A 105 18.43 2.07 15.88
C PRO A 105 18.92 3.32 15.15
N GLY A 106 19.89 4.02 15.75
CA GLY A 106 20.55 5.18 15.16
C GLY A 106 19.74 6.46 15.28
N LYS A 107 19.75 7.26 14.21
CA LYS A 107 19.10 8.60 14.18
C LYS A 107 18.17 8.71 12.99
N LYS A 108 17.23 9.65 13.08
CA LYS A 108 16.43 10.10 11.93
C LYS A 108 17.35 10.72 10.86
N ILE A 109 16.90 10.73 9.62
CA ILE A 109 17.59 11.45 8.53
C ILE A 109 17.51 12.93 8.84
N GLN A 110 18.67 13.59 8.94
CA GLN A 110 18.77 15.00 9.32
C GLN A 110 18.41 15.92 8.15
N ASP A 111 18.09 17.17 8.45
CA ASP A 111 17.87 18.19 7.42
C ASP A 111 19.12 18.39 6.55
N GLY A 112 18.93 18.52 5.24
CA GLY A 112 19.97 18.59 4.23
C GLY A 112 20.71 17.27 3.95
N GLU A 113 20.36 16.18 4.65
CA GLU A 113 21.00 14.88 4.49
C GLU A 113 20.45 14.12 3.29
N SER A 114 21.35 13.49 2.52
CA SER A 114 21.05 12.54 1.47
C SER A 114 21.62 11.16 1.86
N VAL A 115 20.76 10.15 1.93
CA VAL A 115 21.16 8.81 2.37
C VAL A 115 20.60 7.73 1.47
N THR A 116 21.35 6.62 1.36
CA THR A 116 20.80 5.38 0.82
C THR A 116 20.03 4.64 1.90
N VAL A 117 18.79 4.27 1.62
CA VAL A 117 17.95 3.44 2.48
C VAL A 117 17.71 2.12 1.78
N LEU A 118 17.90 1.03 2.51
CA LEU A 118 17.66 -0.35 2.09
C LEU A 118 16.33 -0.81 2.68
N ASN A 119 15.49 -1.42 1.85
CA ASN A 119 14.16 -1.87 2.24
C ASN A 119 13.96 -3.35 1.94
N ARG A 120 13.37 -4.07 2.91
CA ARG A 120 12.73 -5.38 2.73
C ARG A 120 11.24 -5.18 2.96
N PHE A 121 10.41 -5.70 2.06
CA PHE A 121 8.99 -5.41 2.11
C PHE A 121 8.12 -6.56 1.59
N ILE A 122 6.87 -6.52 1.99
CA ILE A 122 5.76 -7.22 1.37
C ILE A 122 4.76 -6.15 0.92
N GLU A 123 4.35 -6.18 -0.33
CA GLU A 123 3.24 -5.40 -0.86
C GLU A 123 2.05 -6.33 -1.07
N PHE A 124 0.93 -6.00 -0.44
CA PHE A 124 -0.33 -6.73 -0.56
C PHE A 124 -1.37 -5.80 -1.20
N ASN A 125 -1.93 -6.23 -2.32
CA ASN A 125 -3.03 -5.52 -2.98
C ASN A 125 -4.34 -5.83 -2.28
N ILE A 126 -4.91 -4.82 -1.58
CA ILE A 126 -6.14 -4.99 -0.78
C ILE A 126 -7.35 -5.32 -1.67
N ALA A 127 -7.39 -4.81 -2.90
CA ALA A 127 -8.50 -5.08 -3.82
C ALA A 127 -8.46 -6.49 -4.40
N ALA A 128 -7.25 -7.01 -4.65
CA ALA A 128 -7.03 -8.34 -5.22
C ALA A 128 -6.89 -9.43 -4.15
N ASP A 129 -6.84 -9.05 -2.87
CA ASP A 129 -6.61 -9.94 -1.73
C ASP A 129 -5.39 -10.86 -1.91
N SER A 130 -4.27 -10.28 -2.39
CA SER A 130 -3.07 -11.04 -2.74
C SER A 130 -1.79 -10.23 -2.61
N VAL A 131 -0.66 -10.90 -2.36
CA VAL A 131 0.67 -10.30 -2.43
C VAL A 131 1.00 -10.03 -3.89
N SER A 132 1.21 -8.75 -4.22
CA SER A 132 1.56 -8.30 -5.58
C SER A 132 3.07 -8.22 -5.80
N CYS A 133 3.82 -7.89 -4.75
CA CYS A 133 5.27 -7.74 -4.83
C CYS A 133 5.92 -7.96 -3.46
N THR A 134 7.06 -8.66 -3.44
CA THR A 134 7.86 -8.81 -2.22
C THR A 134 9.31 -9.15 -2.56
N ASN A 135 10.26 -8.66 -1.75
CA ASN A 135 11.66 -9.09 -1.79
C ASN A 135 12.05 -9.91 -0.54
N LYS A 136 11.07 -10.40 0.23
CA LYS A 136 11.29 -11.25 1.41
C LYS A 136 11.28 -12.76 1.11
N ILE A 137 11.26 -13.15 -0.16
CA ILE A 137 11.32 -14.54 -0.58
C ILE A 137 12.77 -14.96 -0.92
N MET A 138 13.06 -16.25 -0.83
CA MET A 138 14.39 -16.81 -1.08
C MET A 138 14.97 -16.39 -2.45
N ALA A 139 14.14 -16.34 -3.50
CA ALA A 139 14.57 -15.92 -4.84
C ALA A 139 15.18 -14.51 -4.89
N TYR A 140 14.83 -13.64 -3.92
CA TYR A 140 15.29 -12.26 -3.82
C TYR A 140 16.09 -11.98 -2.54
N GLU A 141 16.66 -13.01 -1.90
CA GLU A 141 17.39 -12.87 -0.63
C GLU A 141 18.52 -11.83 -0.69
N THR A 142 19.19 -11.72 -1.84
CA THR A 142 20.26 -10.74 -2.08
C THR A 142 19.80 -9.42 -2.69
N MET A 143 18.50 -9.26 -2.97
CA MET A 143 17.93 -8.11 -3.69
C MET A 143 17.07 -7.24 -2.78
N GLU A 144 17.70 -6.47 -1.89
CA GLU A 144 16.99 -5.40 -1.22
C GLU A 144 16.66 -4.24 -2.18
N ASP A 145 15.51 -3.61 -1.96
CA ASP A 145 15.20 -2.36 -2.65
C ASP A 145 16.03 -1.23 -2.05
N ARG A 146 16.72 -0.49 -2.93
CA ARG A 146 17.61 0.61 -2.58
C ARG A 146 17.02 1.91 -3.07
N MET A 147 16.76 2.84 -2.17
CA MET A 147 16.34 4.18 -2.52
C MET A 147 17.31 5.23 -1.97
N THR A 148 17.56 6.28 -2.75
CA THR A 148 18.21 7.50 -2.26
C THR A 148 17.13 8.40 -1.71
N VAL A 149 17.24 8.77 -0.44
CA VAL A 149 16.31 9.67 0.26
C VAL A 149 17.02 10.96 0.57
N ILE A 150 16.35 12.09 0.32
CA ILE A 150 16.82 13.44 0.65
C ILE A 150 15.79 14.05 1.61
N ASN A 151 16.29 14.61 2.71
CA ASN A 151 15.49 15.42 3.62
C ASN A 151 15.79 16.91 3.35
N THR A 152 14.77 17.66 3.00
CA THR A 152 14.86 19.12 2.82
C THR A 152 13.84 19.78 3.76
N SER A 153 14.34 20.33 4.86
CA SER A 153 13.50 21.02 5.87
C SER A 153 12.30 20.18 6.34
N GLY A 154 12.52 18.87 6.56
CA GLY A 154 11.48 17.94 7.02
C GLY A 154 10.63 17.33 5.89
N THR A 155 10.83 17.75 4.65
CA THR A 155 10.20 17.16 3.48
C THR A 155 11.11 16.10 2.87
N PHE A 156 10.59 14.87 2.75
CA PHE A 156 11.35 13.76 2.18
C PHE A 156 11.02 13.57 0.70
N THR A 157 12.06 13.43 -0.11
CA THR A 157 11.97 12.98 -1.51
C THR A 157 12.84 11.74 -1.68
N ALA A 158 12.43 10.83 -2.56
CA ALA A 158 13.21 9.62 -2.81
C ALA A 158 13.09 9.12 -4.25
N SER A 159 14.11 8.37 -4.66
CA SER A 159 14.13 7.66 -5.94
C SER A 159 14.80 6.30 -5.76
N PHE A 160 14.24 5.24 -6.34
CA PHE A 160 14.89 3.94 -6.37
C PHE A 160 16.14 3.97 -7.25
N SER A 161 17.21 3.39 -6.75
CA SER A 161 18.42 3.09 -7.53
C SER A 161 18.40 1.68 -8.09
N SER A 162 17.83 0.72 -7.36
CA SER A 162 17.65 -0.68 -7.75
C SER A 162 16.64 -1.36 -6.83
N GLY A 163 16.14 -2.53 -7.23
CA GLY A 163 15.33 -3.39 -6.38
C GLY A 163 14.19 -4.07 -7.12
N VAL A 164 13.45 -4.88 -6.38
CA VAL A 164 12.37 -5.71 -6.91
C VAL A 164 11.17 -4.86 -7.31
N LEU A 165 10.76 -3.89 -6.46
CA LEU A 165 9.64 -2.99 -6.77
C LEU A 165 9.92 -2.17 -8.03
N CYS A 166 11.12 -1.56 -8.08
CA CYS A 166 11.57 -0.79 -9.24
C CYS A 166 11.57 -1.62 -10.53
N SER A 167 11.97 -2.89 -10.44
CA SER A 167 12.02 -3.80 -11.60
C SER A 167 10.63 -4.24 -12.05
N ILE A 168 9.74 -4.58 -11.13
CA ILE A 168 8.37 -5.04 -11.44
C ILE A 168 7.55 -3.90 -12.07
N TYR A 169 7.55 -2.72 -11.46
CA TYR A 169 6.78 -1.58 -11.95
C TYR A 169 7.53 -0.72 -12.98
N GLN A 170 8.76 -1.10 -13.33
CA GLN A 170 9.64 -0.38 -14.27
C GLN A 170 9.70 1.13 -14.00
N SER A 171 9.74 1.47 -12.72
CA SER A 171 9.69 2.85 -12.23
C SER A 171 10.69 3.08 -11.12
N LYS A 172 11.37 4.22 -11.17
CA LYS A 172 12.23 4.69 -10.08
C LYS A 172 11.47 5.51 -9.02
N SER A 173 10.19 5.75 -9.24
CA SER A 173 9.37 6.50 -8.30
C SER A 173 9.10 5.66 -7.05
N VAL A 174 9.44 6.21 -5.90
CA VAL A 174 9.09 5.64 -4.60
C VAL A 174 7.66 6.03 -4.26
N PRO A 175 6.79 5.08 -3.84
CA PRO A 175 5.46 5.42 -3.35
C PRO A 175 5.56 6.47 -2.24
N SER A 176 4.82 7.59 -2.35
CA SER A 176 4.90 8.65 -1.36
C SER A 176 4.48 8.20 0.04
N GLY A 177 3.62 7.18 0.13
CA GLY A 177 3.27 6.53 1.39
C GLY A 177 4.48 5.91 2.12
N TRP A 178 5.52 5.46 1.41
CA TRP A 178 6.74 4.92 2.00
C TRP A 178 7.62 6.00 2.67
N LEU A 179 7.39 7.29 2.37
CA LEU A 179 8.14 8.39 2.93
C LEU A 179 7.54 8.89 4.25
N VAL A 180 6.27 8.60 4.51
CA VAL A 180 5.58 9.02 5.75
C VAL A 180 6.31 8.58 7.02
N PRO A 181 6.79 7.33 7.14
CA PRO A 181 7.49 6.87 8.35
C PRO A 181 8.79 7.61 8.66
N LEU A 182 9.47 8.16 7.64
CA LEU A 182 10.81 8.76 7.78
C LEU A 182 10.87 9.92 8.78
N SER A 183 9.73 10.58 9.03
CA SER A 183 9.60 11.62 10.05
C SER A 183 9.63 11.05 11.49
N TYR A 184 9.37 9.76 11.67
CA TYR A 184 9.08 9.18 12.97
C TYR A 184 10.05 8.06 13.38
N ILE A 185 10.68 7.37 12.42
CA ILE A 185 11.58 6.24 12.63
C ILE A 185 13.05 6.67 12.55
N ASN A 186 13.93 5.85 13.14
CA ASN A 186 15.37 6.02 13.00
C ASN A 186 15.91 5.14 11.87
N ILE A 187 16.85 5.68 11.12
CA ILE A 187 17.49 4.97 10.00
C ILE A 187 18.92 4.63 10.38
N GLY A 188 19.07 3.53 11.12
CA GLY A 188 20.36 2.97 11.50
C GLY A 188 20.68 1.68 10.76
N ARG A 189 21.75 1.02 11.18
CA ARG A 189 22.15 -0.33 10.77
C ARG A 189 21.95 -1.29 11.93
N GLN A 190 21.64 -2.52 11.62
CA GLN A 190 21.68 -3.57 12.62
C GLN A 190 23.15 -3.88 12.92
N ASP A 191 23.55 -3.66 14.15
CA ASP A 191 24.90 -3.93 14.66
C ASP A 191 24.92 -5.11 15.65
N SER A 192 23.74 -5.50 16.14
CA SER A 192 23.55 -6.65 17.02
C SER A 192 22.15 -7.24 16.83
N SER A 193 21.91 -8.41 17.42
CA SER A 193 20.57 -9.03 17.42
C SER A 193 19.54 -8.26 18.24
N GLU A 194 20.01 -7.38 19.14
CA GLU A 194 19.15 -6.56 20.00
C GLU A 194 18.74 -5.24 19.34
N ASN A 195 19.53 -4.77 18.36
CA ASN A 195 19.31 -3.52 17.63
C ASN A 195 18.66 -3.76 16.28
N GLU A 196 17.44 -4.27 16.30
CA GLU A 196 16.70 -4.52 15.06
C GLU A 196 16.34 -3.23 14.31
N ILE A 197 16.50 -3.27 12.97
CA ILE A 197 16.16 -2.15 12.09
C ILE A 197 14.70 -1.74 12.18
N ALA A 198 14.39 -0.51 11.75
CA ALA A 198 13.03 -0.01 11.74
C ALA A 198 12.12 -0.91 10.89
N LEU A 199 10.91 -1.16 11.39
CA LEU A 199 9.85 -1.90 10.73
C LEU A 199 8.53 -1.18 10.92
N VAL A 200 7.83 -0.94 9.84
CA VAL A 200 6.50 -0.34 9.86
C VAL A 200 5.51 -1.15 9.03
N ARG A 201 4.24 -1.00 9.35
CA ARG A 201 3.11 -1.47 8.57
C ARG A 201 2.31 -0.27 8.08
N LEU A 202 1.97 -0.26 6.80
CA LEU A 202 1.29 0.86 6.16
C LEU A 202 0.06 0.36 5.40
N ILE A 203 -1.05 1.11 5.48
CA ILE A 203 -2.13 1.01 4.49
C ILE A 203 -2.03 2.29 3.67
N VAL A 204 -1.70 2.14 2.39
CA VAL A 204 -1.38 3.24 1.48
C VAL A 204 -2.48 3.33 0.43
N PRO A 205 -3.28 4.41 0.42
CA PRO A 205 -4.28 4.62 -0.61
C PRO A 205 -3.61 4.84 -1.98
N SER A 206 -4.32 4.57 -3.04
CA SER A 206 -3.82 4.66 -4.43
C SER A 206 -3.10 5.96 -4.74
N THR A 207 -3.58 7.10 -4.21
CA THR A 207 -2.98 8.43 -4.41
C THR A 207 -1.58 8.58 -3.81
N GLN A 208 -1.18 7.68 -2.92
CA GLN A 208 0.13 7.64 -2.26
C GLN A 208 0.91 6.38 -2.61
N GLY A 209 0.33 5.52 -3.47
CA GLY A 209 0.88 4.25 -3.92
C GLY A 209 1.86 4.38 -5.10
N GLN A 210 2.28 3.23 -5.61
CA GLN A 210 3.02 3.15 -6.86
C GLN A 210 2.11 3.45 -8.07
N SER A 211 2.71 3.58 -9.27
CA SER A 211 2.01 4.05 -10.49
C SER A 211 0.76 3.24 -10.84
N ASP A 212 0.83 1.92 -10.76
CA ASP A 212 -0.29 1.05 -11.13
C ASP A 212 -1.43 1.15 -10.11
N ALA A 213 -1.09 1.23 -8.81
CA ALA A 213 -2.07 1.47 -7.75
C ALA A 213 -2.82 2.79 -7.98
N ASN A 214 -2.10 3.83 -8.38
CA ASN A 214 -2.70 5.13 -8.69
C ASN A 214 -3.59 5.08 -9.94
N ASN A 215 -3.12 4.48 -11.01
CA ASN A 215 -3.84 4.40 -12.29
C ASN A 215 -5.11 3.54 -12.19
N LEU A 216 -5.02 2.40 -11.50
CA LEU A 216 -6.10 1.43 -11.35
C LEU A 216 -6.99 1.69 -10.13
N VAL A 217 -6.56 2.58 -9.24
CA VAL A 217 -7.26 3.02 -8.02
C VAL A 217 -7.51 1.85 -7.05
N TYR A 218 -6.41 1.32 -6.49
CA TYR A 218 -6.45 0.35 -5.39
C TYR A 218 -5.46 0.71 -4.29
N ALA A 219 -5.80 0.38 -3.05
CA ALA A 219 -4.91 0.55 -1.92
C ALA A 219 -4.00 -0.67 -1.75
N CYS A 220 -2.79 -0.42 -1.23
CA CYS A 220 -1.87 -1.48 -0.85
C CYS A 220 -1.59 -1.46 0.65
N PHE A 221 -1.47 -2.64 1.26
CA PHE A 221 -0.82 -2.80 2.55
C PHE A 221 0.66 -3.12 2.32
N TYR A 222 1.51 -2.52 3.15
CA TYR A 222 2.94 -2.81 3.17
C TYR A 222 3.40 -3.19 4.58
N GLU A 223 4.22 -4.23 4.69
CA GLU A 223 5.12 -4.43 5.81
C GLU A 223 6.53 -4.18 5.31
N ILE A 224 7.18 -3.13 5.81
CA ILE A 224 8.44 -2.62 5.25
C ILE A 224 9.45 -2.27 6.33
N SER A 225 10.70 -2.74 6.16
CA SER A 225 11.84 -2.37 6.99
C SER A 225 12.68 -1.26 6.34
N TYR A 226 13.35 -0.47 7.19
CA TYR A 226 14.22 0.61 6.75
C TYR A 226 15.58 0.47 7.42
N GLN A 227 16.63 0.40 6.62
CA GLN A 227 18.01 0.29 7.07
C GLN A 227 18.89 1.28 6.31
N ARG A 228 19.82 1.93 7.00
CA ARG A 228 20.81 2.79 6.35
C ARG A 228 21.77 1.94 5.50
N GLY A 229 21.92 2.29 4.24
CA GLY A 229 22.92 1.73 3.33
C GLY A 229 24.35 2.16 3.71
N ARG A 230 25.32 1.53 3.08
CA ARG A 230 26.75 1.89 3.19
C ARG A 230 27.08 3.06 2.27
#